data_e2ec0c5bcef33237e9e3cb0b32dd316a
#
_entry.id   e2ec0c5bcef33237e9e3cb0b32dd316a
#
_cell.length_a   1.000
_cell.length_b   1.000
_cell.length_c   1.000
_cell.angle_alpha   90.00
_cell.angle_beta   90.00
_cell.angle_gamma   90.00
#
_symmetry.space_group_name_H-M   'P 1'
#
loop_
_entity.id
_entity.type
_entity.pdbx_description
1 polymer ?
#
loop_
_entity_poly.entity_id
_entity_poly.type
_entity_poly.pdbx_seq_one_letter_code
_entity_poly.pdbx_strand_id
1 'polypeptide(L)'
;YENQIATWNADVHLVSTYCFLSEDEIRKFTAQDQVYLIKDIYQYKFENITGSRRLKVETNGMVSNWMWYLQRNDIKFRNEWTNYTNWPYDNVPQNISLAPIEVPPDLTQFDLSYGIGIHPTLTENVLNSGIAITGDFYSGNRKEILESFGILMNGEYRENMFHRGIYDYIEKYTRTPGNAKDGLYCYNFCLNSNRKEYQPSGGMNMNKFKNVTFEFTTIEPP
;
A
#
# COMPACT_ATOMS: atom_id res chain seq x y z
N TYR A 1 -1.91 -17.08 17.58
CA TYR A 1 -0.58 -16.66 18.02
C TYR A 1 -0.72 -15.93 19.34
N GLU A 2 -0.40 -16.58 20.45
CA GLU A 2 -0.14 -15.85 21.66
C GLU A 2 1.10 -14.98 21.40
N ASN A 3 0.98 -13.69 21.66
CA ASN A 3 2.10 -12.78 21.61
C ASN A 3 3.09 -13.20 22.71
N GLN A 4 4.05 -14.04 22.35
CA GLN A 4 5.22 -14.19 23.18
C GLN A 4 5.89 -12.81 23.24
N ILE A 5 6.02 -12.29 24.44
CA ILE A 5 6.81 -11.09 24.68
C ILE A 5 8.26 -11.46 24.41
N ALA A 6 8.67 -11.27 23.18
CA ALA A 6 10.07 -11.37 22.82
C ALA A 6 10.77 -10.09 23.29
N THR A 7 11.83 -10.22 24.04
CA THR A 7 12.76 -9.13 24.29
C THR A 7 13.41 -8.77 22.95
N TRP A 8 12.90 -7.73 22.33
CA TRP A 8 13.43 -7.26 21.07
C TRP A 8 14.63 -6.36 21.32
N ASN A 9 15.81 -6.90 21.09
CA ASN A 9 17.06 -6.13 21.18
C ASN A 9 17.39 -5.59 19.78
N ALA A 10 16.73 -4.50 19.41
CA ALA A 10 17.00 -3.83 18.15
C ALA A 10 18.08 -2.78 18.33
N ASP A 11 19.14 -2.88 17.56
CA ASP A 11 20.13 -1.81 17.40
C ASP A 11 19.57 -0.76 16.42
N VAL A 12 18.89 0.24 16.96
CA VAL A 12 18.34 1.35 16.17
C VAL A 12 19.28 2.55 16.28
N HIS A 13 19.93 2.91 15.18
CA HIS A 13 20.85 4.03 15.14
C HIS A 13 20.69 4.87 13.87
N LEU A 14 21.12 6.12 13.96
CA LEU A 14 21.15 7.04 12.84
C LEU A 14 22.56 7.09 12.25
N VAL A 15 22.70 6.72 10.99
CA VAL A 15 23.93 6.91 10.24
C VAL A 15 23.87 8.26 9.53
N SER A 16 24.77 9.16 9.87
CA SER A 16 24.80 10.52 9.30
C SER A 16 26.17 10.83 8.72
N THR A 17 26.18 11.60 7.64
CA THR A 17 27.40 12.15 7.06
C THR A 17 27.55 13.60 7.49
N TYR A 18 28.67 13.94 8.11
CA TYR A 18 28.99 15.29 8.52
C TYR A 18 29.98 15.89 7.53
N CYS A 19 29.68 17.12 7.07
CA CYS A 19 30.59 17.90 6.25
C CYS A 19 31.17 19.03 7.08
N PHE A 20 32.49 19.07 7.20
CA PHE A 20 33.20 20.14 7.87
C PHE A 20 33.66 21.16 6.82
N LEU A 21 33.17 22.40 6.96
CA LEU A 21 33.46 23.48 6.05
C LEU A 21 34.70 24.24 6.49
N SER A 22 35.41 24.85 5.53
CA SER A 22 36.46 25.82 5.80
C SER A 22 35.89 27.11 6.40
N GLU A 23 36.73 27.93 7.05
CA GLU A 23 36.27 29.19 7.65
C GLU A 23 35.61 30.15 6.63
N ASP A 24 36.14 30.21 5.42
CA ASP A 24 35.60 31.05 4.37
C ASP A 24 34.22 30.54 3.87
N GLU A 25 34.04 29.24 3.78
CA GLU A 25 32.76 28.64 3.46
C GLU A 25 31.74 28.85 4.56
N ILE A 26 32.15 28.71 5.84
CA ILE A 26 31.29 28.99 6.99
C ILE A 26 30.80 30.45 6.94
N ARG A 27 31.69 31.40 6.71
CA ARG A 27 31.33 32.84 6.59
C ARG A 27 30.31 33.06 5.48
N LYS A 28 30.52 32.48 4.30
CA LYS A 28 29.59 32.61 3.16
C LYS A 28 28.24 31.96 3.47
N PHE A 29 28.27 30.77 4.09
CA PHE A 29 27.05 30.03 4.41
C PHE A 29 26.19 30.72 5.47
N THR A 30 26.81 31.36 6.47
CA THR A 30 26.12 32.09 7.53
C THR A 30 25.74 33.51 7.17
N ALA A 31 26.30 34.08 6.11
CA ALA A 31 26.02 35.44 5.68
C ALA A 31 24.66 35.61 4.98
N GLN A 32 24.03 34.54 4.56
CA GLN A 32 22.76 34.55 3.84
C GLN A 32 21.75 33.60 4.48
N ASP A 33 20.48 33.99 4.40
CA ASP A 33 19.40 33.10 4.80
C ASP A 33 19.37 31.85 3.90
N GLN A 34 19.34 30.71 4.53
CA GLN A 34 19.31 29.43 3.83
C GLN A 34 17.86 28.97 3.67
N VAL A 35 17.45 28.72 2.43
CA VAL A 35 16.09 28.24 2.10
C VAL A 35 16.19 26.84 1.55
N TYR A 36 15.50 25.90 2.19
CA TYR A 36 15.44 24.52 1.77
C TYR A 36 14.02 24.13 1.44
N LEU A 37 13.84 23.44 0.30
CA LEU A 37 12.60 22.78 -0.03
C LEU A 37 12.66 21.34 0.48
N ILE A 38 11.76 21.00 1.40
CA ILE A 38 11.64 19.65 1.92
C ILE A 38 10.31 19.05 1.50
N LYS A 39 10.31 17.71 1.31
CA LYS A 39 9.07 16.95 1.12
C LYS A 39 8.62 16.44 2.48
N ASP A 40 7.42 16.83 2.87
CA ASP A 40 6.76 16.36 4.08
C ASP A 40 5.64 15.38 3.73
N ILE A 41 5.20 14.58 4.69
CA ILE A 41 4.19 13.55 4.51
C ILE A 41 3.05 13.79 5.48
N TYR A 42 1.86 13.95 4.94
CA TYR A 42 0.62 13.99 5.69
C TYR A 42 -0.12 12.67 5.53
N GLN A 43 -0.49 12.05 6.63
CA GLN A 43 -1.18 10.77 6.64
C GLN A 43 -2.61 10.94 7.14
N TYR A 44 -3.55 10.35 6.40
CA TYR A 44 -4.96 10.26 6.77
C TYR A 44 -5.34 8.79 6.88
N LYS A 45 -6.05 8.44 7.93
CA LYS A 45 -6.53 7.09 8.19
C LYS A 45 -8.04 7.08 8.23
N PHE A 46 -8.64 6.16 7.50
CA PHE A 46 -10.07 5.91 7.49
C PHE A 46 -10.30 4.44 7.87
N GLU A 47 -11.33 4.20 8.66
CA GLU A 47 -11.67 2.87 9.15
C GLU A 47 -13.05 2.45 8.66
N ASN A 48 -13.34 1.15 8.69
CA ASN A 48 -14.62 0.56 8.31
C ASN A 48 -15.04 0.89 6.87
N ILE A 49 -14.09 0.73 5.95
CA ILE A 49 -14.29 0.99 4.54
C ILE A 49 -14.66 -0.30 3.82
N THR A 50 -15.85 -0.35 3.24
CA THR A 50 -16.34 -1.48 2.42
C THR A 50 -17.23 -0.97 1.30
N GLY A 51 -17.20 -1.64 0.14
CA GLY A 51 -18.03 -1.30 -1.01
C GLY A 51 -17.71 0.07 -1.61
N SER A 52 -18.72 0.71 -2.20
CA SER A 52 -18.57 2.05 -2.80
C SER A 52 -18.60 3.14 -1.73
N ARG A 53 -17.59 4.01 -1.74
CA ARG A 53 -17.44 5.08 -0.75
C ARG A 53 -16.94 6.37 -1.39
N ARG A 54 -17.30 7.48 -0.73
CA ARG A 54 -16.72 8.80 -0.96
C ARG A 54 -16.11 9.29 0.33
N LEU A 55 -14.82 9.63 0.29
CA LEU A 55 -14.09 10.15 1.43
C LEU A 55 -13.57 11.54 1.13
N LYS A 56 -13.90 12.48 1.99
CA LYS A 56 -13.31 13.81 1.95
C LYS A 56 -11.89 13.73 2.52
N VAL A 57 -10.93 14.25 1.75
CA VAL A 57 -9.53 14.34 2.17
C VAL A 57 -9.19 15.82 2.38
N GLU A 58 -8.75 16.14 3.58
CA GLU A 58 -8.29 17.48 3.89
C GLU A 58 -6.85 17.64 3.41
N THR A 59 -6.69 18.40 2.35
CA THR A 59 -5.37 18.65 1.74
C THR A 59 -5.11 20.15 1.71
N ASN A 60 -3.87 20.52 1.91
CA ASN A 60 -3.43 21.90 1.81
C ASN A 60 -2.02 21.99 1.20
N GLY A 61 -1.62 23.21 0.83
CA GLY A 61 -0.29 23.48 0.31
C GLY A 61 -0.04 22.86 -1.07
N MET A 62 1.24 22.69 -1.39
CA MET A 62 1.69 22.09 -2.64
C MET A 62 1.86 20.59 -2.45
N VAL A 63 1.11 19.81 -3.21
CA VAL A 63 1.14 18.34 -3.17
C VAL A 63 1.79 17.83 -4.44
N SER A 64 2.83 17.03 -4.30
CA SER A 64 3.54 16.41 -5.43
C SER A 64 2.91 15.09 -5.85
N ASN A 65 2.45 14.31 -4.91
CA ASN A 65 1.84 13.01 -5.17
C ASN A 65 0.96 12.57 -4.00
N TRP A 66 0.03 11.70 -4.30
CA TRP A 66 -0.73 10.94 -3.33
C TRP A 66 -0.37 9.47 -3.41
N MET A 67 -0.39 8.81 -2.25
CA MET A 67 -0.27 7.38 -2.14
C MET A 67 -1.33 6.88 -1.17
N TRP A 68 -1.96 5.77 -1.50
CA TRP A 68 -2.95 5.14 -0.64
C TRP A 68 -2.91 3.63 -0.75
N TYR A 69 -3.44 2.99 0.25
CA TYR A 69 -3.57 1.53 0.31
C TYR A 69 -4.78 1.15 1.15
N LEU A 70 -5.24 -0.03 0.96
CA LEU A 70 -6.30 -0.65 1.72
C LEU A 70 -5.73 -1.87 2.45
N GLN A 71 -6.15 -2.07 3.68
CA GLN A 71 -5.71 -3.21 4.49
C GLN A 71 -6.89 -3.85 5.17
N ARG A 72 -6.83 -5.15 5.35
CA ARG A 72 -7.78 -5.90 6.15
C ARG A 72 -7.66 -5.52 7.62
N ASN A 73 -8.74 -5.62 8.37
CA ASN A 73 -8.76 -5.33 9.81
C ASN A 73 -7.98 -6.36 10.64
N ASP A 74 -7.79 -7.57 10.12
CA ASP A 74 -7.16 -8.70 10.80
C ASP A 74 -5.64 -8.80 10.61
N ILE A 75 -5.01 -7.86 9.92
CA ILE A 75 -3.56 -7.86 9.65
C ILE A 75 -2.72 -7.95 10.92
N LYS A 76 -3.13 -7.25 11.99
CA LYS A 76 -2.44 -7.24 13.28
C LYS A 76 -2.42 -8.60 13.98
N PHE A 77 -3.46 -9.40 13.79
CA PHE A 77 -3.53 -10.74 14.38
C PHE A 77 -2.64 -11.76 13.66
N ARG A 78 -2.23 -11.43 12.43
CA ARG A 78 -1.39 -12.27 11.58
C ARG A 78 0.03 -11.74 11.43
N ASN A 79 0.33 -10.58 12.02
CA ASN A 79 1.60 -9.86 11.86
C ASN A 79 1.92 -9.50 10.40
N GLU A 80 0.89 -9.24 9.60
CA GLU A 80 0.96 -8.97 8.15
C GLU A 80 0.87 -7.46 7.84
N TRP A 81 1.65 -6.66 8.55
CA TRP A 81 1.59 -5.18 8.51
C TRP A 81 1.80 -4.55 7.13
N THR A 82 2.47 -5.26 6.24
CA THR A 82 2.74 -4.80 4.88
C THR A 82 1.89 -5.49 3.82
N ASN A 83 0.85 -6.20 4.23
CA ASN A 83 -0.11 -6.82 3.33
C ASN A 83 -1.21 -5.81 2.97
N TYR A 84 -1.30 -5.46 1.70
CA TYR A 84 -2.30 -4.56 1.13
C TYR A 84 -3.28 -5.31 0.22
N THR A 85 -3.41 -6.60 0.45
CA THR A 85 -4.27 -7.50 -0.34
C THR A 85 -5.46 -7.99 0.47
N ASN A 86 -6.43 -8.56 -0.21
CA ASN A 86 -7.57 -9.22 0.42
C ASN A 86 -7.21 -10.58 1.05
N TRP A 87 -6.07 -11.13 0.69
CA TRP A 87 -5.65 -12.42 1.23
C TRP A 87 -5.10 -12.31 2.67
N PRO A 88 -5.31 -13.32 3.51
CA PRO A 88 -4.82 -13.31 4.89
C PRO A 88 -3.30 -13.14 5.00
N TYR A 89 -2.56 -13.68 4.03
CA TYR A 89 -1.11 -13.63 3.96
C TYR A 89 -0.67 -13.16 2.58
N ASP A 90 0.24 -12.21 2.54
CA ASP A 90 0.92 -11.78 1.30
C ASP A 90 1.95 -12.83 0.85
N ASN A 91 2.66 -13.39 1.82
CA ASN A 91 3.57 -14.51 1.63
C ASN A 91 3.27 -15.61 2.67
N VAL A 92 3.37 -16.86 2.26
CA VAL A 92 3.19 -17.98 3.16
C VAL A 92 4.35 -18.01 4.16
N PRO A 93 4.10 -17.97 5.48
CA PRO A 93 5.15 -18.11 6.47
C PRO A 93 5.90 -19.44 6.32
N GLN A 94 7.22 -19.41 6.31
CA GLN A 94 8.06 -20.58 6.05
C GLN A 94 7.98 -21.67 7.13
N ASN A 95 7.55 -21.31 8.33
CA ASN A 95 7.55 -22.20 9.51
C ASN A 95 6.13 -22.48 10.04
N ILE A 96 5.14 -22.46 9.17
CA ILE A 96 3.79 -22.89 9.58
C ILE A 96 3.75 -24.40 9.72
N SER A 97 3.37 -24.86 10.92
CA SER A 97 2.95 -26.22 11.14
C SER A 97 1.54 -26.39 10.56
N LEU A 98 1.43 -27.17 9.53
CA LEU A 98 0.16 -27.45 8.87
C LEU A 98 -0.51 -28.62 9.56
N ALA A 99 -1.71 -28.44 10.08
CA ALA A 99 -2.51 -29.56 10.56
C ALA A 99 -3.28 -30.15 9.37
N PRO A 100 -3.41 -31.51 9.34
CA PRO A 100 -4.25 -32.16 8.34
C PRO A 100 -5.70 -31.70 8.48
N ILE A 101 -6.36 -31.43 7.37
CA ILE A 101 -7.80 -31.24 7.31
C ILE A 101 -8.43 -32.35 6.47
N GLU A 102 -9.60 -32.80 6.90
CA GLU A 102 -10.41 -33.70 6.11
C GLU A 102 -10.96 -32.95 4.90
N VAL A 103 -10.66 -33.45 3.72
CA VAL A 103 -11.18 -32.91 2.47
C VAL A 103 -12.60 -33.50 2.28
N PRO A 104 -13.61 -32.66 2.09
CA PRO A 104 -14.94 -33.14 1.77
C PRO A 104 -14.93 -34.05 0.54
N PRO A 105 -15.66 -35.20 0.57
CA PRO A 105 -15.60 -36.19 -0.50
C PRO A 105 -16.24 -35.72 -1.82
N ASP A 106 -16.98 -34.63 -1.78
CA ASP A 106 -17.63 -33.99 -2.92
C ASP A 106 -16.73 -33.02 -3.67
N LEU A 107 -15.56 -32.67 -3.10
CA LEU A 107 -14.59 -31.84 -3.80
C LEU A 107 -13.79 -32.62 -4.82
N THR A 108 -13.74 -32.12 -6.03
CA THR A 108 -12.92 -32.72 -7.08
C THR A 108 -11.45 -32.40 -6.88
N GLN A 109 -10.58 -33.23 -7.42
CA GLN A 109 -9.14 -32.97 -7.41
C GLN A 109 -8.79 -31.64 -8.10
N PHE A 110 -9.58 -31.23 -9.07
CA PHE A 110 -9.43 -29.94 -9.74
C PHE A 110 -9.74 -28.78 -8.80
N ASP A 111 -10.82 -28.88 -8.05
CA ASP A 111 -11.21 -27.83 -7.09
C ASP A 111 -10.13 -27.64 -6.02
N LEU A 112 -9.59 -28.74 -5.53
CA LEU A 112 -8.49 -28.73 -4.56
C LEU A 112 -7.19 -28.17 -5.14
N SER A 113 -6.87 -28.50 -6.39
CA SER A 113 -5.65 -28.03 -7.05
C SER A 113 -5.73 -26.56 -7.47
N TYR A 114 -6.92 -26.01 -7.55
CA TYR A 114 -7.14 -24.61 -7.92
C TYR A 114 -6.99 -23.67 -6.73
N GLY A 115 -6.99 -24.18 -5.53
CA GLY A 115 -6.64 -23.42 -4.35
C GLY A 115 -5.17 -23.04 -4.35
N ILE A 116 -4.83 -21.86 -3.80
CA ILE A 116 -3.45 -21.40 -3.75
C ILE A 116 -2.57 -22.38 -2.98
N GLY A 117 -1.58 -22.93 -3.66
CA GLY A 117 -0.62 -23.86 -3.08
C GLY A 117 -1.14 -25.26 -2.85
N ILE A 118 -2.36 -25.61 -3.25
CA ILE A 118 -2.88 -26.97 -3.15
C ILE A 118 -2.38 -27.75 -4.36
N HIS A 119 -1.62 -28.79 -4.09
CA HIS A 119 -1.20 -29.74 -5.09
C HIS A 119 -1.84 -31.10 -4.80
N PRO A 120 -2.28 -31.87 -5.82
CA PRO A 120 -2.95 -33.15 -5.62
C PRO A 120 -2.18 -34.15 -4.76
N THR A 121 -0.87 -34.07 -4.72
CA THR A 121 0.03 -34.93 -3.92
C THR A 121 0.34 -34.37 -2.54
N LEU A 122 -0.10 -33.13 -2.21
CA LEU A 122 0.22 -32.45 -0.96
C LEU A 122 -1.03 -32.04 -0.19
N THR A 123 -2.14 -32.69 -0.46
CA THR A 123 -3.48 -32.29 -0.05
C THR A 123 -3.66 -32.03 1.43
N GLU A 124 -3.09 -32.86 2.28
CA GLU A 124 -3.39 -32.82 3.71
C GLU A 124 -2.71 -31.62 4.43
N ASN A 125 -1.56 -31.22 3.96
CA ASN A 125 -0.75 -30.25 4.69
C ASN A 125 -0.95 -28.80 4.25
N VAL A 126 -1.45 -28.58 3.05
CA VAL A 126 -1.55 -27.24 2.47
C VAL A 126 -2.85 -26.57 2.87
N LEU A 127 -3.92 -27.36 3.03
CA LEU A 127 -5.26 -26.82 3.34
C LEU A 127 -5.32 -26.07 4.67
N ASN A 128 -4.47 -26.38 5.62
CA ASN A 128 -4.49 -25.75 6.94
C ASN A 128 -3.46 -24.62 7.10
N SER A 129 -2.77 -24.23 6.03
CA SER A 129 -1.79 -23.15 6.06
C SER A 129 -2.40 -21.74 6.13
N GLY A 130 -3.70 -21.62 6.00
CA GLY A 130 -4.40 -20.38 5.72
C GLY A 130 -4.47 -20.03 4.24
N ILE A 131 -3.74 -20.75 3.39
CA ILE A 131 -3.79 -20.56 1.94
C ILE A 131 -5.11 -21.08 1.38
N ALA A 132 -5.60 -22.19 1.89
CA ALA A 132 -6.87 -22.77 1.47
C ALA A 132 -8.05 -21.80 1.67
N ILE A 133 -7.98 -20.93 2.70
CA ILE A 133 -9.00 -19.90 2.95
C ILE A 133 -9.00 -18.85 1.83
N THR A 134 -7.86 -18.66 1.20
CA THR A 134 -7.68 -17.69 0.11
C THR A 134 -7.58 -18.36 -1.25
N GLY A 135 -7.69 -19.70 -1.30
CA GLY A 135 -7.31 -20.51 -2.44
C GLY A 135 -8.34 -20.58 -3.56
N ASP A 136 -9.61 -20.41 -3.25
CA ASP A 136 -10.64 -20.58 -4.26
C ASP A 136 -10.71 -19.40 -5.22
N PHE A 137 -10.68 -19.69 -6.50
CA PHE A 137 -10.80 -18.68 -7.56
C PHE A 137 -12.25 -18.30 -7.83
N TYR A 138 -12.95 -17.84 -6.82
CA TYR A 138 -14.26 -17.23 -6.98
C TYR A 138 -14.16 -15.70 -6.88
N SER A 139 -15.18 -15.01 -7.33
CA SER A 139 -15.16 -13.54 -7.42
C SER A 139 -14.88 -12.82 -6.09
N GLY A 140 -15.26 -13.43 -4.97
CA GLY A 140 -15.05 -12.87 -3.63
C GLY A 140 -13.64 -13.06 -3.07
N ASN A 141 -12.85 -13.99 -3.65
CA ASN A 141 -11.49 -14.28 -3.18
C ASN A 141 -10.41 -13.67 -4.08
N ARG A 142 -10.67 -12.50 -4.62
CA ARG A 142 -9.68 -11.75 -5.38
C ARG A 142 -8.59 -11.19 -4.47
N LYS A 143 -7.36 -11.17 -4.98
CA LYS A 143 -6.22 -10.61 -4.26
C LYS A 143 -6.40 -9.11 -3.98
N GLU A 144 -6.94 -8.39 -4.94
CA GLU A 144 -7.05 -6.95 -4.90
C GLU A 144 -8.31 -6.49 -4.18
N ILE A 145 -8.15 -5.55 -3.26
CA ILE A 145 -9.26 -4.96 -2.52
C ILE A 145 -9.95 -3.87 -3.34
N LEU A 146 -9.18 -3.02 -4.01
CA LEU A 146 -9.71 -1.90 -4.80
C LEU A 146 -10.15 -2.38 -6.19
N GLU A 147 -11.32 -1.96 -6.62
CA GLU A 147 -11.81 -2.19 -7.98
C GLU A 147 -11.62 -0.96 -8.89
N SER A 148 -12.11 0.16 -8.42
CA SER A 148 -12.07 1.42 -9.16
C SER A 148 -11.85 2.60 -8.21
N PHE A 149 -11.30 3.68 -8.75
CA PHE A 149 -10.97 4.86 -7.99
C PHE A 149 -11.07 6.11 -8.86
N GLY A 150 -11.61 7.17 -8.32
CA GLY A 150 -11.73 8.47 -8.94
C GLY A 150 -11.42 9.60 -7.98
N ILE A 151 -11.01 10.74 -8.52
CA ILE A 151 -10.61 11.92 -7.78
C ILE A 151 -11.53 13.07 -8.16
N LEU A 152 -12.23 13.63 -7.16
CA LEU A 152 -13.07 14.80 -7.35
C LEU A 152 -12.42 16.01 -6.67
N MET A 153 -12.40 17.12 -7.38
CA MET A 153 -11.96 18.42 -6.87
C MET A 153 -13.09 19.43 -7.03
N ASN A 154 -13.57 20.01 -5.94
CA ASN A 154 -14.74 20.89 -5.90
C ASN A 154 -16.01 20.29 -6.51
N GLY A 155 -16.17 18.96 -6.47
CA GLY A 155 -17.32 18.25 -6.99
C GLY A 155 -17.21 17.81 -8.46
N GLU A 156 -16.17 18.21 -9.16
CA GLU A 156 -15.88 17.78 -10.53
C GLU A 156 -14.78 16.74 -10.55
N TYR A 157 -14.89 15.78 -11.46
CA TYR A 157 -13.85 14.76 -11.62
C TYR A 157 -12.58 15.37 -12.19
N ARG A 158 -11.51 15.31 -11.42
CA ARG A 158 -10.14 15.49 -11.92
C ARG A 158 -9.72 14.26 -12.71
N GLU A 159 -9.98 13.09 -12.13
CA GLU A 159 -9.85 11.78 -12.77
C GLU A 159 -11.15 11.03 -12.59
N ASN A 160 -11.71 10.58 -13.69
CA ASN A 160 -12.91 9.74 -13.69
C ASN A 160 -12.68 8.44 -12.93
N MET A 161 -13.75 7.70 -12.70
CA MET A 161 -13.66 6.36 -12.11
C MET A 161 -12.90 5.43 -13.06
N PHE A 162 -11.60 5.25 -12.77
CA PHE A 162 -10.76 4.32 -13.50
C PHE A 162 -10.58 3.01 -12.73
N HIS A 163 -10.34 1.96 -13.47
CA HIS A 163 -9.93 0.68 -12.90
C HIS A 163 -8.61 0.85 -12.13
N ARG A 164 -8.48 0.15 -11.00
CA ARG A 164 -7.31 0.21 -10.10
C ARG A 164 -5.95 0.11 -10.82
N GLY A 165 -5.89 -0.64 -11.92
CA GLY A 165 -4.64 -0.85 -12.67
C GLY A 165 -3.99 0.43 -13.19
N ILE A 166 -4.75 1.51 -13.36
CA ILE A 166 -4.19 2.82 -13.71
C ILE A 166 -3.27 3.30 -12.59
N TYR A 167 -3.73 3.21 -11.34
CA TYR A 167 -3.03 3.71 -10.17
C TYR A 167 -1.98 2.74 -9.62
N ASP A 168 -2.17 1.44 -9.86
CA ASP A 168 -1.27 0.38 -9.37
C ASP A 168 -0.09 0.13 -10.33
N TYR A 169 -0.33 0.17 -11.63
CA TYR A 169 0.69 -0.17 -12.62
C TYR A 169 1.13 1.02 -13.45
N ILE A 170 0.21 1.74 -14.08
CA ILE A 170 0.56 2.79 -15.06
C ILE A 170 1.23 3.98 -14.36
N GLU A 171 0.63 4.53 -13.32
CA GLU A 171 1.20 5.66 -12.59
C GLU A 171 2.55 5.32 -11.94
N LYS A 172 2.67 4.12 -11.38
CA LYS A 172 3.95 3.67 -10.82
C LYS A 172 5.04 3.55 -11.88
N TYR A 173 4.72 2.87 -12.99
CA TYR A 173 5.68 2.63 -14.05
C TYR A 173 6.15 3.91 -14.74
N THR A 174 5.24 4.85 -14.97
CA THR A 174 5.54 6.06 -15.76
C THR A 174 6.18 7.18 -14.95
N ARG A 175 5.87 7.28 -13.64
CA ARG A 175 6.23 8.46 -12.85
C ARG A 175 6.93 8.17 -11.53
N THR A 176 7.12 6.90 -11.19
CA THR A 176 7.74 6.50 -9.93
C THR A 176 8.95 5.62 -10.21
N PRO A 177 10.13 5.95 -9.69
CA PRO A 177 11.27 5.05 -9.79
C PRO A 177 11.13 3.91 -8.78
N GLY A 178 11.35 2.68 -9.23
CA GLY A 178 11.38 1.48 -8.39
C GLY A 178 10.08 0.67 -8.38
N ASN A 179 10.13 -0.44 -7.67
CA ASN A 179 9.02 -1.36 -7.53
C ASN A 179 8.30 -1.11 -6.21
N ALA A 180 7.01 -0.88 -6.27
CA ALA A 180 6.14 -0.86 -5.10
C ALA A 180 5.36 -2.17 -5.00
N LYS A 181 4.98 -2.55 -3.78
CA LYS A 181 4.11 -3.71 -3.56
C LYS A 181 2.76 -3.54 -4.27
N ASP A 182 2.18 -4.66 -4.65
CA ASP A 182 0.80 -4.73 -5.12
C ASP A 182 -0.15 -4.16 -4.06
N GLY A 183 -1.18 -3.44 -4.50
CA GLY A 183 -2.14 -2.82 -3.59
C GLY A 183 -1.69 -1.50 -2.96
N LEU A 184 -0.48 -1.04 -3.28
CA LEU A 184 -0.04 0.32 -3.00
C LEU A 184 -0.27 1.19 -4.23
N TYR A 185 -1.25 2.07 -4.18
CA TYR A 185 -1.69 2.91 -5.28
C TYR A 185 -1.04 4.28 -5.19
N CYS A 186 -0.83 4.92 -6.33
CA CYS A 186 -0.34 6.30 -6.37
C CYS A 186 -0.99 7.13 -7.48
N TYR A 187 -0.96 8.44 -7.27
CA TYR A 187 -1.31 9.45 -8.26
C TYR A 187 -0.33 10.62 -8.16
N ASN A 188 0.28 10.99 -9.27
CA ASN A 188 1.37 11.95 -9.30
C ASN A 188 0.95 13.25 -9.99
N PHE A 189 1.16 14.37 -9.32
CA PHE A 189 1.05 15.72 -9.88
C PHE A 189 2.38 16.22 -10.43
N CYS A 190 3.47 15.58 -10.04
CA CYS A 190 4.83 15.86 -10.50
C CYS A 190 5.22 14.95 -11.66
N LEU A 191 6.22 15.38 -12.43
CA LEU A 191 6.78 14.57 -13.52
C LEU A 191 7.69 13.45 -13.01
N ASN A 192 8.39 13.71 -11.91
CA ASN A 192 9.31 12.77 -11.29
C ASN A 192 9.10 12.80 -9.76
N SER A 193 8.74 11.68 -9.20
CA SER A 193 8.50 11.53 -7.75
C SER A 193 9.75 11.12 -6.95
N ASN A 194 10.90 11.00 -7.59
CA ASN A 194 12.14 10.57 -6.93
C ASN A 194 12.51 11.51 -5.78
N ARG A 195 12.69 10.95 -4.59
CA ARG A 195 13.08 11.71 -3.39
C ARG A 195 14.52 12.24 -3.43
N LYS A 196 15.36 11.64 -4.26
CA LYS A 196 16.77 12.03 -4.42
C LYS A 196 16.95 13.25 -5.34
N GLU A 197 15.89 13.66 -6.03
CA GLU A 197 15.92 14.87 -6.84
C GLU A 197 15.81 16.11 -5.96
N TYR A 198 16.77 16.99 -6.08
CA TYR A 198 16.82 18.24 -5.33
C TYR A 198 15.91 19.32 -5.91
N GLN A 199 15.54 19.17 -7.17
CA GLN A 199 14.66 20.11 -7.86
C GLN A 199 13.24 19.58 -7.89
N PRO A 200 12.22 20.40 -7.58
CA PRO A 200 10.83 20.01 -7.74
C PRO A 200 10.49 19.87 -9.22
N SER A 201 9.75 18.83 -9.58
CA SER A 201 9.32 18.56 -10.96
C SER A 201 7.83 18.85 -11.19
N GLY A 202 7.19 19.53 -10.26
CA GLY A 202 5.78 19.90 -10.30
C GLY A 202 5.02 19.55 -9.04
N GLY A 203 3.81 20.05 -8.97
CA GLY A 203 2.88 19.82 -7.88
C GLY A 203 1.57 20.55 -8.11
N MET A 204 0.56 20.17 -7.36
CA MET A 204 -0.76 20.81 -7.37
C MET A 204 -0.95 21.63 -6.10
N ASN A 205 -1.36 22.89 -6.24
CA ASN A 205 -1.71 23.72 -5.10
C ASN A 205 -3.12 23.38 -4.60
N MET A 206 -3.18 22.62 -3.53
CA MET A 206 -4.45 22.15 -2.95
C MET A 206 -5.24 23.24 -2.25
N ASN A 207 -4.63 24.38 -1.92
CA ASN A 207 -5.35 25.53 -1.35
C ASN A 207 -6.37 26.14 -2.34
N LYS A 208 -6.28 25.82 -3.62
CA LYS A 208 -7.25 26.24 -4.63
C LYS A 208 -8.56 25.46 -4.59
N PHE A 209 -8.58 24.33 -3.90
CA PHE A 209 -9.74 23.44 -3.86
C PHE A 209 -10.33 23.43 -2.46
N LYS A 210 -11.63 23.75 -2.36
CA LYS A 210 -12.36 23.72 -1.08
C LYS A 210 -12.67 22.29 -0.62
N ASN A 211 -12.88 21.41 -1.60
CA ASN A 211 -13.23 20.02 -1.34
C ASN A 211 -12.43 19.11 -2.28
N VAL A 212 -11.69 18.22 -1.70
CA VAL A 212 -11.07 17.09 -2.39
C VAL A 212 -11.72 15.81 -1.87
N THR A 213 -12.22 15.00 -2.77
CA THR A 213 -12.96 13.80 -2.43
C THR A 213 -12.42 12.62 -3.24
N PHE A 214 -12.14 11.53 -2.57
CA PHE A 214 -11.84 10.26 -3.19
C PHE A 214 -13.12 9.44 -3.29
N GLU A 215 -13.44 9.01 -4.47
CA GLU A 215 -14.54 8.09 -4.74
C GLU A 215 -13.95 6.76 -5.19
N PHE A 216 -14.39 5.68 -4.59
CA PHE A 216 -13.85 4.37 -4.93
C PHE A 216 -14.83 3.25 -4.61
N THR A 217 -14.58 2.12 -5.25
CA THR A 217 -15.30 0.88 -5.00
C THR A 217 -14.30 -0.20 -4.61
N THR A 218 -14.59 -0.89 -3.53
CA THR A 218 -13.84 -2.07 -3.09
C THR A 218 -14.66 -3.32 -3.31
N ILE A 219 -14.01 -4.47 -3.37
CA ILE A 219 -14.69 -5.75 -3.23
C ILE A 219 -15.38 -5.81 -1.86
N GLU A 220 -16.43 -6.58 -1.78
CA GLU A 220 -17.01 -6.95 -0.49
C GLU A 220 -16.06 -7.89 0.24
N PRO A 221 -15.89 -7.72 1.57
CA PRO A 221 -15.08 -8.66 2.34
C PRO A 221 -15.71 -10.06 2.30
N PRO A 222 -14.90 -11.10 2.29
CA PRO A 222 -15.38 -12.47 2.28
C PRO A 222 -16.14 -12.85 3.56
#